data_2bdea013cde79db814c23eb421ecf4aa
#
_entry.id   2bdea013cde79db814c23eb421ecf4aa
#
_cell.length_a   1.000
_cell.length_b   1.000
_cell.length_c   1.000
_cell.angle_alpha   90.00
_cell.angle_beta   90.00
_cell.angle_gamma   90.00
#
_symmetry.space_group_name_H-M   'P 1'
#
loop_
_entity.id
_entity.type
_entity.pdbx_description
1 polymer ?
#
loop_
_entity_poly.entity_id
_entity_poly.type
_entity_poly.pdbx_seq_one_letter_code
_entity_poly.pdbx_strand_id
1 'polypeptide(L)'
;KNIHWVGVLHATLRVFDVVFQTRFGSTYNSYLILADKPTIIDCVHEKFAQEYLEKLRSLINLKDICYIVVNHTEMDHTGALGLLLKETPNAQILSTKTASLFLKNILHRDVKGKAVEDGESFSLGNKQLKFIHAPYWHWPDTMFTYVEEDRVLFPCDGFATHFCDERLFDDRVDDFTEDFR
;
A
#
# COMPACT_ATOMS: atom_id res chain seq x y z
N LYS A 1 3.03 18.45 4.86
CA LYS A 1 3.27 17.01 5.06
C LYS A 1 3.69 16.42 3.72
N ASN A 2 4.74 15.62 3.72
CA ASN A 2 5.31 15.04 2.50
C ASN A 2 4.81 13.59 2.30
N ILE A 3 3.53 13.34 2.58
CA ILE A 3 2.85 12.08 2.33
C ILE A 3 1.73 12.35 1.34
N HIS A 4 1.77 11.66 0.20
CA HIS A 4 0.84 11.81 -0.90
C HIS A 4 0.07 10.52 -1.12
N TRP A 5 -1.26 10.58 -1.14
CA TRP A 5 -2.06 9.47 -1.62
C TRP A 5 -1.88 9.33 -3.14
N VAL A 6 -1.51 8.16 -3.57
CA VAL A 6 -1.28 7.82 -4.98
C VAL A 6 -2.11 6.62 -5.43
N GLY A 7 -3.06 6.22 -4.61
CA GLY A 7 -3.98 5.12 -4.88
C GLY A 7 -4.93 5.37 -6.06
N VAL A 8 -5.86 4.48 -6.26
CA VAL A 8 -6.82 4.50 -7.38
C VAL A 8 -8.24 4.25 -6.88
N LEU A 9 -9.18 4.97 -7.45
CA LEU A 9 -10.62 4.83 -7.21
C LEU A 9 -11.23 3.85 -8.22
N HIS A 10 -11.86 2.78 -7.74
CA HIS A 10 -12.57 1.81 -8.57
C HIS A 10 -14.08 1.90 -8.31
N ALA A 11 -14.69 3.01 -8.68
CA ALA A 11 -16.10 3.33 -8.43
C ALA A 11 -17.09 2.33 -9.07
N THR A 12 -16.67 1.62 -10.12
CA THR A 12 -17.54 0.68 -10.86
C THR A 12 -17.42 -0.77 -10.39
N LEU A 13 -16.55 -1.06 -9.41
CA LEU A 13 -16.45 -2.40 -8.84
C LEU A 13 -17.76 -2.76 -8.15
N ARG A 14 -18.29 -3.96 -8.39
CA ARG A 14 -19.52 -4.44 -7.75
C ARG A 14 -19.34 -5.73 -6.99
N VAL A 15 -18.27 -6.46 -7.29
CA VAL A 15 -17.89 -7.68 -6.57
C VAL A 15 -16.39 -7.70 -6.45
N PHE A 16 -15.89 -7.84 -5.22
CA PHE A 16 -14.49 -8.07 -4.91
C PHE A 16 -14.31 -9.54 -4.49
N ASP A 17 -13.21 -10.16 -4.93
CA ASP A 17 -12.87 -11.55 -4.62
C ASP A 17 -14.02 -12.56 -4.77
N VAL A 18 -14.84 -12.37 -5.82
CA VAL A 18 -15.95 -13.26 -6.20
C VAL A 18 -17.13 -13.23 -5.21
N VAL A 19 -16.92 -12.94 -3.93
CA VAL A 19 -17.94 -13.11 -2.87
C VAL A 19 -18.36 -11.81 -2.18
N PHE A 20 -17.52 -10.77 -2.19
CA PHE A 20 -17.81 -9.52 -1.49
C PHE A 20 -18.52 -8.53 -2.40
N GLN A 21 -19.76 -8.20 -2.09
CA GLN A 21 -20.48 -7.14 -2.81
C GLN A 21 -19.93 -5.78 -2.41
N THR A 22 -19.62 -4.95 -3.41
CA THR A 22 -19.06 -3.61 -3.22
C THR A 22 -20.01 -2.56 -3.78
N ARG A 23 -21.05 -2.25 -3.02
CA ARG A 23 -22.13 -1.32 -3.42
C ARG A 23 -21.57 0.03 -3.91
N PHE A 24 -20.56 0.55 -3.23
CA PHE A 24 -19.96 1.85 -3.50
C PHE A 24 -18.59 1.77 -4.20
N GLY A 25 -18.25 0.61 -4.79
CA GLY A 25 -16.94 0.39 -5.35
C GLY A 25 -15.88 0.08 -4.30
N SER A 26 -14.62 0.30 -4.65
CA SER A 26 -13.47 0.15 -3.74
C SER A 26 -12.40 1.17 -4.04
N THR A 27 -11.54 1.43 -3.08
CA THR A 27 -10.36 2.29 -3.21
C THR A 27 -9.12 1.45 -2.95
N TYR A 28 -8.21 1.43 -3.91
CA TYR A 28 -6.90 0.78 -3.74
C TYR A 28 -5.91 1.80 -3.21
N ASN A 29 -5.55 1.68 -1.94
CA ASN A 29 -4.75 2.66 -1.26
C ASN A 29 -3.25 2.41 -1.44
N SER A 30 -2.55 3.41 -1.92
CA SER A 30 -1.10 3.48 -1.95
C SER A 30 -0.64 4.89 -1.61
N TYR A 31 0.53 5.01 -1.00
CA TYR A 31 1.04 6.31 -0.54
C TYR A 31 2.51 6.47 -0.92
N LEU A 32 2.89 7.69 -1.31
CA LEU A 32 4.26 8.10 -1.49
C LEU A 32 4.69 8.99 -0.33
N ILE A 33 5.75 8.58 0.36
CA ILE A 33 6.41 9.37 1.42
C ILE A 33 7.64 10.03 0.81
N LEU A 34 7.62 11.36 0.66
CA LEU A 34 8.76 12.16 0.25
C LEU A 34 9.64 12.45 1.48
N ALA A 35 10.58 11.55 1.73
CA ALA A 35 11.62 11.65 2.75
C ALA A 35 13.00 11.73 2.08
N ASP A 36 14.10 11.79 2.85
CA ASP A 36 15.47 11.71 2.29
C ASP A 36 15.67 10.41 1.50
N LYS A 37 14.95 9.35 1.89
CA LYS A 37 14.83 8.10 1.14
C LYS A 37 13.37 7.90 0.75
N PRO A 38 12.95 8.37 -0.45
CA PRO A 38 11.57 8.27 -0.88
C PRO A 38 11.05 6.84 -0.85
N THR A 39 9.84 6.66 -0.28
CA THR A 39 9.29 5.35 0.02
C THR A 39 7.84 5.26 -0.41
N ILE A 40 7.48 4.15 -1.03
CA ILE A 40 6.09 3.80 -1.37
C ILE A 40 5.55 2.86 -0.30
N ILE A 41 4.31 3.05 0.11
CA ILE A 41 3.55 2.14 0.96
C ILE A 41 2.46 1.49 0.12
N ASP A 42 2.54 0.18 -0.01
CA ASP A 42 1.68 -0.67 -0.84
C ASP A 42 1.59 -0.21 -2.31
N CYS A 43 0.94 -1.00 -3.14
CA CYS A 43 0.64 -0.67 -4.52
C CYS A 43 -0.87 -0.69 -4.74
N VAL A 44 -1.28 -0.88 -5.99
CA VAL A 44 -2.67 -0.99 -6.41
C VAL A 44 -2.87 -2.25 -7.26
N HIS A 45 -4.11 -2.59 -7.54
CA HIS A 45 -4.47 -3.68 -8.45
C HIS A 45 -3.88 -3.47 -9.85
N GLU A 46 -3.45 -4.55 -10.52
CA GLU A 46 -2.74 -4.52 -11.82
C GLU A 46 -3.51 -3.80 -12.93
N LYS A 47 -4.84 -3.88 -12.92
CA LYS A 47 -5.73 -3.18 -13.86
C LYS A 47 -5.45 -1.68 -13.95
N PHE A 48 -5.00 -1.08 -12.88
CA PHE A 48 -4.76 0.36 -12.76
C PHE A 48 -3.27 0.73 -12.72
N ALA A 49 -2.40 -0.21 -13.07
CA ALA A 49 -0.95 -0.01 -12.95
C ALA A 49 -0.45 1.20 -13.77
N GLN A 50 -1.00 1.46 -14.95
CA GLN A 50 -0.56 2.60 -15.78
C GLN A 50 -0.96 3.94 -15.14
N GLU A 51 -2.23 4.10 -14.74
CA GLU A 51 -2.72 5.28 -14.03
C GLU A 51 -1.89 5.55 -12.76
N TYR A 52 -1.62 4.51 -12.00
CA TYR A 52 -0.80 4.55 -10.80
C TYR A 52 0.62 5.05 -11.07
N LEU A 53 1.29 4.48 -12.09
CA LEU A 53 2.64 4.88 -12.47
C LEU A 53 2.70 6.31 -12.99
N GLU A 54 1.70 6.76 -13.75
CA GLU A 54 1.58 8.15 -14.22
C GLU A 54 1.44 9.13 -13.04
N LYS A 55 0.61 8.78 -12.06
CA LYS A 55 0.44 9.56 -10.84
C LYS A 55 1.75 9.68 -10.05
N LEU A 56 2.47 8.58 -9.88
CA LEU A 56 3.79 8.59 -9.24
C LEU A 56 4.81 9.44 -10.01
N ARG A 57 4.88 9.30 -11.35
CA ARG A 57 5.80 10.09 -12.20
C ARG A 57 5.52 11.59 -12.15
N SER A 58 4.29 12.00 -11.86
CA SER A 58 3.96 13.42 -11.67
C SER A 58 4.54 14.02 -10.39
N LEU A 59 4.92 13.17 -9.43
CA LEU A 59 5.40 13.59 -8.10
C LEU A 59 6.90 13.41 -7.93
N ILE A 60 7.49 12.37 -8.55
CA ILE A 60 8.89 12.00 -8.36
C ILE A 60 9.44 11.25 -9.58
N ASN A 61 10.76 11.32 -9.79
CA ASN A 61 11.43 10.38 -10.67
C ASN A 61 11.45 8.99 -10.02
N LEU A 62 10.84 7.99 -10.65
CA LEU A 62 10.70 6.65 -10.07
C LEU A 62 12.03 5.96 -9.75
N LYS A 63 13.12 6.35 -10.43
CA LYS A 63 14.47 5.83 -10.14
C LYS A 63 15.03 6.28 -8.79
N ASP A 64 14.44 7.34 -8.21
CA ASP A 64 14.83 7.89 -6.91
C ASP A 64 14.10 7.21 -5.74
N ILE A 65 13.14 6.34 -6.01
CA ILE A 65 12.46 5.52 -4.99
C ILE A 65 13.48 4.56 -4.37
N CYS A 66 13.62 4.64 -3.05
CA CYS A 66 14.54 3.83 -2.27
C CYS A 66 13.90 2.57 -1.71
N TYR A 67 12.63 2.67 -1.29
CA TYR A 67 11.92 1.57 -0.65
C TYR A 67 10.48 1.45 -1.14
N ILE A 68 10.00 0.20 -1.12
CA ILE A 68 8.60 -0.14 -1.28
C ILE A 68 8.23 -1.01 -0.08
N VAL A 69 7.39 -0.49 0.79
CA VAL A 69 6.83 -1.26 1.91
C VAL A 69 5.63 -2.03 1.38
N VAL A 70 5.57 -3.32 1.67
CA VAL A 70 4.40 -4.16 1.38
C VAL A 70 3.83 -4.63 2.71
N ASN A 71 2.74 -3.98 3.12
CA ASN A 71 2.03 -4.31 4.36
C ASN A 71 1.22 -5.60 4.23
N HIS A 72 0.73 -5.89 3.01
CA HIS A 72 -0.12 -7.02 2.70
C HIS A 72 0.09 -7.45 1.24
N THR A 73 -0.06 -8.73 0.92
CA THR A 73 0.28 -9.27 -0.41
C THR A 73 -0.91 -9.57 -1.30
N GLU A 74 -2.13 -9.23 -0.92
CA GLU A 74 -3.30 -9.36 -1.76
C GLU A 74 -3.16 -8.53 -3.05
N MET A 75 -3.87 -8.91 -4.12
CA MET A 75 -3.64 -8.35 -5.46
C MET A 75 -3.97 -6.85 -5.57
N ASP A 76 -4.83 -6.35 -4.74
CA ASP A 76 -5.15 -4.92 -4.69
C ASP A 76 -4.06 -4.08 -3.97
N HIS A 77 -3.15 -4.73 -3.24
CA HIS A 77 -1.94 -4.13 -2.64
C HIS A 77 -0.66 -4.43 -3.43
N THR A 78 -0.65 -5.44 -4.31
CA THR A 78 0.58 -5.90 -4.99
C THR A 78 0.46 -6.08 -6.50
N GLY A 79 -0.74 -5.98 -7.08
CA GLY A 79 -0.95 -6.26 -8.50
C GLY A 79 -0.07 -5.43 -9.45
N ALA A 80 0.14 -4.15 -9.13
CA ALA A 80 1.02 -3.27 -9.91
C ALA A 80 2.52 -3.43 -9.58
N LEU A 81 2.89 -4.19 -8.52
CA LEU A 81 4.26 -4.26 -8.01
C LEU A 81 5.26 -4.74 -9.06
N GLY A 82 4.88 -5.71 -9.87
CA GLY A 82 5.74 -6.24 -10.93
C GLY A 82 6.16 -5.19 -11.96
N LEU A 83 5.25 -4.27 -12.33
CA LEU A 83 5.52 -3.15 -13.23
C LEU A 83 6.28 -2.03 -12.49
N LEU A 84 5.89 -1.71 -11.26
CA LEU A 84 6.57 -0.72 -10.43
C LEU A 84 8.05 -1.05 -10.26
N LEU A 85 8.41 -2.30 -9.98
CA LEU A 85 9.79 -2.74 -9.80
C LEU A 85 10.65 -2.61 -11.07
N LYS A 86 10.05 -2.60 -12.27
CA LYS A 86 10.78 -2.32 -13.52
C LYS A 86 11.18 -0.85 -13.61
N GLU A 87 10.34 0.03 -13.08
CA GLU A 87 10.53 1.49 -13.11
C GLU A 87 11.36 1.99 -11.91
N THR A 88 11.46 1.19 -10.84
CA THR A 88 12.18 1.52 -9.60
C THR A 88 13.36 0.57 -9.35
N PRO A 89 14.38 0.53 -10.22
CA PRO A 89 15.43 -0.50 -10.20
C PRO A 89 16.29 -0.48 -8.93
N ASN A 90 16.32 0.65 -8.23
CA ASN A 90 17.08 0.84 -7.01
C ASN A 90 16.30 0.49 -5.74
N ALA A 91 14.99 0.39 -5.83
CA ALA A 91 14.14 0.17 -4.68
C ALA A 91 14.36 -1.21 -4.04
N GLN A 92 14.25 -1.23 -2.71
CA GLN A 92 14.23 -2.45 -1.91
C GLN A 92 12.85 -2.64 -1.29
N ILE A 93 12.37 -3.88 -1.27
CA ILE A 93 11.12 -4.20 -0.60
C ILE A 93 11.36 -4.35 0.90
N LEU A 94 10.47 -3.76 1.70
CA LEU A 94 10.37 -3.96 3.14
C LEU A 94 9.04 -4.65 3.41
N SER A 95 9.06 -5.83 4.02
CA SER A 95 7.85 -6.63 4.27
C SER A 95 8.08 -7.61 5.41
N THR A 96 7.02 -8.26 5.89
CA THR A 96 7.19 -9.39 6.81
C THR A 96 7.89 -10.56 6.10
N LYS A 97 8.45 -11.48 6.87
CA LYS A 97 9.03 -12.72 6.32
C LYS A 97 8.01 -13.55 5.55
N THR A 98 6.76 -13.59 6.02
CA THR A 98 5.66 -14.28 5.35
C THR A 98 5.31 -13.59 4.03
N ALA A 99 5.17 -12.26 4.01
CA ALA A 99 4.94 -11.50 2.80
C ALA A 99 6.08 -11.68 1.78
N SER A 100 7.34 -11.69 2.22
CA SER A 100 8.50 -11.94 1.34
C SER A 100 8.40 -13.29 0.63
N LEU A 101 7.94 -14.34 1.34
CA LEU A 101 7.72 -15.66 0.76
C LEU A 101 6.59 -15.65 -0.29
N PHE A 102 5.47 -14.96 0.02
CA PHE A 102 4.36 -14.83 -0.91
C PHE A 102 4.75 -14.03 -2.15
N LEU A 103 5.46 -12.92 -1.99
CA LEU A 103 5.94 -12.09 -3.10
C LEU A 103 6.85 -12.86 -4.07
N LYS A 104 7.71 -13.76 -3.57
CA LYS A 104 8.51 -14.63 -4.42
C LYS A 104 7.63 -15.48 -5.35
N ASN A 105 6.52 -16.02 -4.82
CA ASN A 105 5.59 -16.82 -5.60
C ASN A 105 4.74 -15.95 -6.56
N ILE A 106 4.24 -14.81 -6.10
CA ILE A 106 3.44 -13.87 -6.91
C ILE A 106 4.25 -13.33 -8.10
N LEU A 107 5.50 -12.94 -7.86
CA LEU A 107 6.36 -12.33 -8.88
C LEU A 107 7.19 -13.37 -9.68
N HIS A 108 7.12 -14.67 -9.32
CA HIS A 108 7.90 -15.76 -9.91
C HIS A 108 9.41 -15.46 -9.97
N ARG A 109 9.94 -14.72 -9.01
CA ARG A 109 11.36 -14.36 -8.89
C ARG A 109 11.69 -13.95 -7.47
N ASP A 110 12.98 -14.02 -7.13
CA ASP A 110 13.47 -13.40 -5.90
C ASP A 110 13.36 -11.87 -6.02
N VAL A 111 12.98 -11.23 -4.93
CA VAL A 111 12.90 -9.76 -4.84
C VAL A 111 14.00 -9.23 -3.93
N LYS A 112 14.60 -8.12 -4.35
CA LYS A 112 15.58 -7.42 -3.52
C LYS A 112 14.86 -6.74 -2.36
N GLY A 113 15.15 -7.12 -1.13
CA GLY A 113 14.47 -6.53 0.01
C GLY A 113 14.98 -7.05 1.35
N LYS A 114 14.32 -6.61 2.39
CA LYS A 114 14.57 -6.96 3.78
C LYS A 114 13.27 -7.39 4.44
N ALA A 115 13.29 -8.54 5.09
CA ALA A 115 12.25 -8.87 6.05
C ALA A 115 12.44 -8.00 7.31
N VAL A 116 11.38 -7.33 7.74
CA VAL A 116 11.36 -6.49 8.93
C VAL A 116 10.73 -7.24 10.10
N GLU A 117 11.15 -6.89 11.31
CA GLU A 117 10.66 -7.54 12.54
C GLU A 117 9.55 -6.69 13.20
N ASP A 118 8.75 -7.34 14.05
CA ASP A 118 7.73 -6.62 14.83
C ASP A 118 8.37 -5.58 15.77
N GLY A 119 7.83 -4.37 15.76
CA GLY A 119 8.35 -3.24 16.53
C GLY A 119 9.64 -2.63 15.98
N GLU A 120 10.20 -3.15 14.88
CA GLU A 120 11.41 -2.59 14.27
C GLU A 120 11.18 -1.16 13.80
N SER A 121 12.13 -0.26 14.13
CA SER A 121 12.21 1.09 13.59
C SER A 121 13.19 1.14 12.42
N PHE A 122 12.79 1.82 11.32
CA PHE A 122 13.56 1.91 10.09
C PHE A 122 13.68 3.36 9.61
N SER A 123 14.94 3.83 9.45
CA SER A 123 15.20 5.23 9.09
C SER A 123 15.13 5.49 7.60
N LEU A 124 14.33 6.49 7.24
CA LEU A 124 14.30 7.11 5.90
C LEU A 124 15.16 8.38 5.82
N GLY A 125 16.03 8.63 6.81
CA GLY A 125 16.78 9.86 6.99
C GLY A 125 16.02 10.80 7.93
N ASN A 126 15.22 11.69 7.38
CA ASN A 126 14.42 12.67 8.12
C ASN A 126 13.07 12.13 8.64
N LYS A 127 12.77 10.85 8.47
CA LYS A 127 11.57 10.17 8.99
C LYS A 127 11.91 8.77 9.48
N GLN A 128 11.13 8.29 10.45
CA GLN A 128 11.19 6.93 10.98
C GLN A 128 9.91 6.17 10.64
N LEU A 129 10.07 4.99 10.09
CA LEU A 129 9.00 3.99 10.01
C LEU A 129 9.09 3.07 11.23
N LYS A 130 7.95 2.70 11.78
CA LYS A 130 7.84 1.63 12.76
C LYS A 130 6.91 0.57 12.19
N PHE A 131 7.36 -0.68 12.17
CA PHE A 131 6.57 -1.81 11.69
C PHE A 131 5.86 -2.48 12.86
N ILE A 132 4.60 -2.83 12.67
CA ILE A 132 3.75 -3.48 13.66
C ILE A 132 3.16 -4.70 12.96
N HIS A 133 3.60 -5.90 13.36
CA HIS A 133 3.06 -7.11 12.78
C HIS A 133 1.65 -7.37 13.30
N ALA A 134 0.74 -7.66 12.40
CA ALA A 134 -0.65 -7.96 12.68
C ALA A 134 -1.08 -9.27 11.97
N PRO A 135 -0.40 -10.41 12.25
CA PRO A 135 -0.67 -11.66 11.55
C PRO A 135 -2.11 -12.10 11.80
N TYR A 136 -2.77 -12.56 10.72
CA TYR A 136 -4.18 -12.93 10.72
C TYR A 136 -5.17 -11.79 10.99
N TRP A 137 -4.70 -10.56 10.97
CA TRP A 137 -5.60 -9.44 10.78
C TRP A 137 -5.94 -9.35 9.30
N HIS A 138 -6.85 -10.24 8.89
CA HIS A 138 -7.25 -10.67 7.57
C HIS A 138 -6.32 -11.78 7.01
N TRP A 139 -5.04 -11.55 6.74
CA TRP A 139 -4.09 -12.54 6.20
C TRP A 139 -2.86 -12.74 7.12
N PRO A 140 -2.13 -13.88 6.98
CA PRO A 140 -1.01 -14.21 7.86
C PRO A 140 0.23 -13.31 7.66
N ASP A 141 0.32 -12.60 6.56
CA ASP A 141 1.43 -11.73 6.18
C ASP A 141 1.25 -10.27 6.59
N THR A 142 0.07 -9.90 7.11
CA THR A 142 -0.32 -8.53 7.40
C THR A 142 0.60 -7.85 8.42
N MET A 143 1.02 -6.63 8.10
CA MET A 143 1.63 -5.69 9.04
C MET A 143 1.08 -4.28 8.81
N PHE A 144 1.28 -3.42 9.79
CA PHE A 144 1.01 -1.99 9.69
C PHE A 144 2.31 -1.22 9.69
N THR A 145 2.33 -0.10 8.99
CA THR A 145 3.47 0.81 8.97
C THR A 145 3.08 2.15 9.59
N TYR A 146 3.83 2.60 10.59
CA TYR A 146 3.60 3.87 11.28
C TYR A 146 4.75 4.84 10.99
N VAL A 147 4.44 6.08 10.61
CA VAL A 147 5.41 7.17 10.44
C VAL A 147 5.38 8.03 11.69
N GLU A 148 6.47 8.03 12.45
CA GLU A 148 6.52 8.63 13.79
C GLU A 148 6.37 10.16 13.74
N GLU A 149 7.09 10.86 12.86
CA GLU A 149 7.10 12.32 12.77
C GLU A 149 5.76 12.89 12.32
N ASP A 150 5.07 12.19 11.44
CA ASP A 150 3.78 12.63 10.91
C ASP A 150 2.59 12.09 11.73
N ARG A 151 2.83 11.11 12.59
CA ARG A 151 1.79 10.38 13.35
C ARG A 151 0.74 9.78 12.42
N VAL A 152 1.19 9.09 11.37
CA VAL A 152 0.32 8.46 10.36
C VAL A 152 0.52 6.96 10.39
N LEU A 153 -0.57 6.23 10.52
CA LEU A 153 -0.62 4.77 10.43
C LEU A 153 -1.13 4.36 9.04
N PHE A 154 -0.48 3.38 8.44
CA PHE A 154 -0.92 2.71 7.21
C PHE A 154 -1.27 1.26 7.58
N PRO A 155 -2.56 0.99 7.85
CA PRO A 155 -2.99 -0.32 8.36
C PRO A 155 -3.41 -1.29 7.26
N CYS A 156 -3.11 -1.03 5.98
CA CYS A 156 -3.66 -1.77 4.84
C CYS A 156 -5.16 -2.05 5.02
N ASP A 157 -5.60 -3.30 5.11
CA ASP A 157 -7.02 -3.68 5.28
C ASP A 157 -7.49 -3.65 6.73
N GLY A 158 -6.59 -3.41 7.67
CA GLY A 158 -6.98 -3.16 9.06
C GLY A 158 -7.83 -1.89 9.15
N PHE A 159 -9.04 -2.00 9.73
CA PHE A 159 -10.01 -0.89 9.84
C PHE A 159 -10.58 -0.40 8.49
N ALA A 160 -10.37 -1.14 7.40
CA ALA A 160 -10.80 -0.75 6.07
C ALA A 160 -12.19 -1.31 5.71
N THR A 161 -12.76 -0.76 4.65
CA THR A 161 -13.98 -1.23 4.00
C THR A 161 -13.94 -0.92 2.52
N HIS A 162 -14.75 -1.62 1.72
CA HIS A 162 -14.92 -1.32 0.31
C HIS A 162 -15.78 -0.09 0.12
N PHE A 163 -15.12 1.04 -0.09
CA PHE A 163 -15.77 2.32 -0.35
C PHE A 163 -14.96 3.14 -1.36
N CYS A 164 -15.65 3.93 -2.17
CA CYS A 164 -15.01 4.76 -3.19
C CYS A 164 -15.71 6.12 -3.27
N ASP A 165 -14.97 7.18 -2.96
CA ASP A 165 -15.43 8.57 -3.09
C ASP A 165 -14.26 9.47 -3.48
N GLU A 166 -14.50 10.45 -4.35
CA GLU A 166 -13.47 11.39 -4.81
C GLU A 166 -12.97 12.32 -3.69
N ARG A 167 -13.73 12.48 -2.61
CA ARG A 167 -13.34 13.32 -1.47
C ARG A 167 -12.21 12.72 -0.62
N LEU A 168 -11.92 11.44 -0.74
CA LEU A 168 -10.79 10.66 -0.15
C LEU A 168 -10.73 10.58 1.38
N PHE A 169 -11.41 11.46 2.11
CA PHE A 169 -11.39 11.52 3.57
C PHE A 169 -12.79 11.25 4.12
N ASP A 170 -12.88 10.38 5.10
CA ASP A 170 -14.13 9.95 5.71
C ASP A 170 -14.89 11.10 6.40
N ASP A 171 -14.16 12.06 6.97
CA ASP A 171 -14.74 13.29 7.57
C ASP A 171 -15.37 14.24 6.54
N ARG A 172 -15.22 13.95 5.26
CA ARG A 172 -15.78 14.73 4.13
C ARG A 172 -16.89 14.00 3.39
N VAL A 173 -17.10 12.73 3.70
CA VAL A 173 -18.13 11.90 3.11
C VAL A 173 -19.36 11.92 4.00
N ASP A 174 -20.56 11.85 3.42
CA ASP A 174 -21.79 11.77 4.19
C ASP A 174 -21.80 10.47 5.02
N ASP A 175 -22.63 10.43 6.06
CA ASP A 175 -22.69 9.27 6.95
C ASP A 175 -23.10 8.01 6.17
N PHE A 176 -22.17 7.07 6.10
CA PHE A 176 -22.33 5.76 5.45
C PHE A 176 -22.18 4.60 6.44
N THR A 177 -22.24 4.90 7.74
CA THR A 177 -22.01 3.90 8.81
C THR A 177 -23.06 2.77 8.81
N GLU A 178 -24.24 2.96 8.24
CA GLU A 178 -25.23 1.90 8.07
C GLU A 178 -24.79 0.82 7.07
N ASP A 179 -23.89 1.16 6.14
CA ASP A 179 -23.39 0.23 5.12
C ASP A 179 -22.21 -0.64 5.64
N PHE A 180 -21.74 -0.41 6.87
CA PHE A 180 -20.68 -1.19 7.54
C PHE A 180 -21.20 -2.21 8.55
N ARG A 181 -22.50 -2.44 8.62
CA ARG A 181 -23.10 -3.37 9.58
C ARG A 181 -23.47 -4.69 8.95
#